data_6ba6926c3fe72746c8f15b6f73c1ead1
#
_entry.id   6ba6926c3fe72746c8f15b6f73c1ead1
#
_cell.length_a   1.000
_cell.length_b   1.000
_cell.length_c   1.000
_cell.angle_alpha   90.00
_cell.angle_beta   90.00
_cell.angle_gamma   90.00
#
_symmetry.space_group_name_H-M   'P 1'
#
loop_
_entity.id
_entity.type
_entity.pdbx_description
1 polymer ?
#
loop_
_entity_poly.entity_id
_entity_poly.type
_entity_poly.pdbx_seq_one_letter_code
_entity_poly.pdbx_strand_id
1 'polypeptide(L)'
;MAYEIWLSYDDGNERIHFPANPEKFEIDTGNGIKSVDIVGLGEILVHKDRDAHRFSFSSFLPWAKYPGINFDYWYNPYTIKSKLQSWKDEGRVCHFIITDCYIWKYVKISKLKWSEQGGDVGTQYFEIELTEYRQPTIRTLEVEGDTAYPSDADGRYDNRVIPETYTVVHGDCLWSIAQSILGDGDRWREIYKLNTDIIASDNIIYSGQVLKMPT
;
A
#
# COMPACT_ATOMS: atom_id res chain seq x y z
N MET A 1 -14.29 6.79 -16.55
CA MET A 1 -13.61 7.54 -15.47
C MET A 1 -12.15 7.13 -15.51
N ALA A 2 -11.23 8.03 -15.28
CA ALA A 2 -9.81 7.69 -15.23
C ALA A 2 -9.47 7.44 -13.77
N TYR A 3 -8.81 6.30 -13.46
CA TYR A 3 -8.29 6.03 -12.12
C TYR A 3 -7.15 7.01 -11.79
N GLU A 4 -6.93 7.23 -10.51
CA GLU A 4 -5.85 8.06 -10.00
C GLU A 4 -4.86 7.20 -9.23
N ILE A 5 -3.58 7.55 -9.31
CA ILE A 5 -2.51 6.85 -8.60
C ILE A 5 -1.94 7.80 -7.56
N TRP A 6 -1.95 7.35 -6.31
CA TRP A 6 -1.46 8.09 -5.17
C TRP A 6 -0.39 7.29 -4.43
N LEU A 7 0.63 7.99 -3.98
CA LEU A 7 1.63 7.47 -3.05
C LEU A 7 1.76 8.47 -1.90
N SER A 8 1.54 8.01 -0.68
CA SER A 8 1.62 8.87 0.50
C SER A 8 2.54 8.26 1.56
N TYR A 9 3.06 9.12 2.41
CA TYR A 9 3.90 8.78 3.55
C TYR A 9 3.44 9.58 4.77
N ASP A 10 3.76 9.09 5.98
CA ASP A 10 3.47 9.76 7.25
C ASP A 10 1.97 10.07 7.41
N ASP A 11 1.15 9.03 7.36
CA ASP A 11 -0.33 9.09 7.49
C ASP A 11 -0.99 10.14 6.55
N GLY A 12 -0.39 10.30 5.35
CA GLY A 12 -0.91 11.22 4.33
C GLY A 12 -0.47 12.67 4.47
N ASN A 13 0.39 13.01 5.47
CA ASN A 13 0.98 14.36 5.56
C ASN A 13 1.82 14.68 4.34
N GLU A 14 2.52 13.68 3.81
CA GLU A 14 3.23 13.77 2.55
C GLU A 14 2.58 12.87 1.50
N ARG A 15 2.03 13.45 0.47
CA ARG A 15 1.38 12.73 -0.63
C ARG A 15 1.84 13.20 -1.99
N ILE A 16 1.88 12.26 -2.92
CA ILE A 16 2.17 12.48 -4.32
C ILE A 16 1.00 11.92 -5.12
N HIS A 17 0.38 12.77 -5.90
CA HIS A 17 -0.55 12.36 -6.95
C HIS A 17 0.24 12.30 -8.27
N PHE A 18 0.21 11.15 -8.93
CA PHE A 18 0.85 11.02 -10.22
C PHE A 18 -0.03 11.67 -11.30
N PRO A 19 0.46 12.74 -11.97
CA PRO A 19 -0.37 13.55 -12.86
C PRO A 19 -0.76 12.84 -14.14
N ALA A 20 0.07 11.89 -14.60
CA ALA A 20 -0.17 11.12 -15.80
C ALA A 20 -0.36 9.64 -15.43
N ASN A 21 -1.48 9.07 -15.86
CA ASN A 21 -1.70 7.64 -15.71
C ASN A 21 -0.74 6.86 -16.62
N PRO A 22 -0.20 5.73 -16.15
CA PRO A 22 0.66 4.88 -16.95
C PRO A 22 -0.15 4.23 -18.09
N GLU A 23 0.52 3.97 -19.20
CA GLU A 23 -0.03 3.18 -20.29
C GLU A 23 -0.32 1.73 -19.86
N LYS A 24 0.54 1.21 -18.99
CA LYS A 24 0.44 -0.16 -18.45
C LYS A 24 0.78 -0.16 -16.97
N PHE A 25 -0.03 -0.87 -16.21
CA PHE A 25 0.18 -1.17 -14.82
C PHE A 25 0.27 -2.69 -14.63
N GLU A 26 1.32 -3.15 -13.99
CA GLU A 26 1.56 -4.58 -13.75
C GLU A 26 1.51 -4.89 -12.27
N ILE A 27 0.84 -6.00 -11.95
CA ILE A 27 0.79 -6.57 -10.61
C ILE A 27 1.36 -7.98 -10.70
N ASP A 28 2.45 -8.22 -10.01
CA ASP A 28 3.02 -9.56 -9.84
C ASP A 28 2.59 -10.11 -8.47
N THR A 29 1.85 -11.22 -8.52
CA THR A 29 1.31 -11.90 -7.33
C THR A 29 1.85 -13.32 -7.26
N GLY A 30 3.13 -13.45 -6.96
CA GLY A 30 3.77 -14.76 -6.85
C GLY A 30 3.19 -15.60 -5.70
N ASN A 31 2.91 -16.87 -5.97
CA ASN A 31 2.68 -17.88 -4.95
C ASN A 31 3.94 -18.73 -4.80
N GLY A 32 4.49 -18.80 -3.60
CA GLY A 32 5.63 -19.66 -3.31
C GLY A 32 5.24 -21.14 -3.31
N ILE A 33 5.26 -21.76 -4.48
CA ILE A 33 5.18 -23.22 -4.59
C ILE A 33 6.61 -23.75 -4.69
N LYS A 34 6.97 -24.66 -3.80
CA LYS A 34 8.25 -25.37 -3.85
C LYS A 34 8.00 -26.84 -4.07
N SER A 35 8.60 -27.42 -5.09
CA SER A 35 8.61 -28.86 -5.24
C SER A 35 9.74 -29.46 -4.39
N VAL A 36 9.45 -30.61 -3.78
CA VAL A 36 10.40 -31.40 -3.00
C VAL A 36 10.27 -32.84 -3.44
N ASP A 37 11.38 -33.45 -3.87
CA ASP A 37 11.44 -34.83 -4.18
C ASP A 37 11.61 -35.68 -2.91
N ILE A 38 10.69 -36.59 -2.67
CA ILE A 38 10.76 -37.55 -1.54
C ILE A 38 11.02 -38.92 -2.10
N VAL A 39 12.07 -39.57 -1.57
CA VAL A 39 12.44 -40.91 -1.95
C VAL A 39 11.28 -41.90 -1.64
N GLY A 40 10.80 -42.58 -2.68
CA GLY A 40 9.69 -43.53 -2.58
C GLY A 40 8.29 -42.94 -2.75
N LEU A 41 8.15 -41.60 -2.79
CA LEU A 41 6.86 -40.92 -2.99
C LEU A 41 6.84 -40.08 -4.26
N GLY A 42 8.03 -39.69 -4.77
CA GLY A 42 8.16 -38.79 -5.92
C GLY A 42 8.09 -37.31 -5.55
N GLU A 43 7.83 -36.49 -6.53
CA GLU A 43 7.75 -35.03 -6.39
C GLU A 43 6.44 -34.63 -5.71
N ILE A 44 6.55 -33.89 -4.60
CA ILE A 44 5.42 -33.29 -3.92
C ILE A 44 5.52 -31.74 -3.98
N LEU A 45 4.38 -31.08 -4.10
CA LEU A 45 4.29 -29.62 -4.07
C LEU A 45 3.99 -29.15 -2.64
N VAL A 46 4.92 -28.38 -2.10
CA VAL A 46 4.75 -27.76 -0.78
C VAL A 46 4.33 -26.32 -0.98
N HIS A 47 3.19 -25.96 -0.41
CA HIS A 47 2.70 -24.59 -0.46
C HIS A 47 3.47 -23.74 0.55
N LYS A 48 4.12 -22.69 0.07
CA LYS A 48 4.71 -21.62 0.87
C LYS A 48 3.67 -20.53 1.10
N ASP A 49 3.90 -19.69 2.12
CA ASP A 49 3.19 -18.44 2.22
C ASP A 49 3.38 -17.62 0.94
N ARG A 50 2.34 -16.87 0.54
CA ARG A 50 2.38 -16.03 -0.66
C ARG A 50 3.56 -15.06 -0.64
N ASP A 51 4.16 -14.82 -1.77
CA ASP A 51 5.16 -13.78 -1.93
C ASP A 51 4.54 -12.37 -1.76
N ALA A 52 5.37 -11.39 -1.44
CA ALA A 52 4.93 -10.00 -1.41
C ALA A 52 4.55 -9.56 -2.83
N HIS A 53 3.40 -8.89 -2.97
CA HIS A 53 2.99 -8.36 -4.25
C HIS A 53 3.97 -7.30 -4.74
N ARG A 54 4.23 -7.29 -6.03
CA ARG A 54 5.01 -6.25 -6.70
C ARG A 54 4.14 -5.50 -7.67
N PHE A 55 4.28 -4.19 -7.65
CA PHE A 55 3.55 -3.28 -8.50
C PHE A 55 4.57 -2.52 -9.34
N SER A 56 4.40 -2.51 -10.65
CA SER A 56 5.32 -1.79 -11.53
C SER A 56 4.57 -1.01 -12.59
N PHE A 57 5.06 0.20 -12.83
CA PHE A 57 4.55 1.05 -13.88
C PHE A 57 5.58 2.09 -14.32
N SER A 58 5.37 2.62 -15.51
CA SER A 58 6.14 3.73 -16.06
C SER A 58 5.21 4.91 -16.34
N SER A 59 5.64 6.10 -15.99
CA SER A 59 4.90 7.32 -16.26
C SER A 59 5.85 8.51 -16.38
N PHE A 60 5.32 9.71 -16.41
CA PHE A 60 6.11 10.92 -16.49
C PHE A 60 5.53 12.04 -15.61
N LEU A 61 6.40 12.92 -15.20
CA LEU A 61 6.09 14.14 -14.47
C LEU A 61 6.30 15.31 -15.43
N PRO A 62 5.24 15.91 -15.94
CA PRO A 62 5.34 16.95 -16.95
C PRO A 62 5.90 18.24 -16.38
N TRP A 63 6.73 18.93 -17.16
CA TRP A 63 7.17 20.29 -16.84
C TRP A 63 6.06 21.33 -17.03
N ALA A 64 5.19 21.12 -18.00
CA ALA A 64 4.08 22.03 -18.34
C ALA A 64 2.75 21.29 -18.33
N LYS A 65 1.65 22.02 -18.20
CA LYS A 65 0.30 21.48 -18.32
C LYS A 65 0.01 21.10 -19.76
N TYR A 66 -0.42 19.85 -19.98
CA TYR A 66 -1.03 19.44 -21.26
C TYR A 66 -2.49 19.02 -21.07
N PRO A 67 -3.31 19.04 -22.12
CA PRO A 67 -4.65 18.46 -22.09
C PRO A 67 -4.60 16.96 -21.75
N GLY A 68 -5.46 16.50 -20.85
CA GLY A 68 -5.56 15.09 -20.49
C GLY A 68 -4.72 14.65 -19.28
N ILE A 69 -4.02 15.57 -18.65
CA ILE A 69 -3.31 15.30 -17.39
C ILE A 69 -4.16 15.74 -16.21
N ASN A 70 -4.19 14.95 -15.16
CA ASN A 70 -4.96 15.25 -13.95
C ASN A 70 -4.19 16.22 -13.06
N PHE A 71 -4.62 17.48 -12.99
CA PHE A 71 -3.84 18.58 -12.41
C PHE A 71 -4.53 19.33 -11.28
N ASP A 72 -5.18 18.67 -10.37
CA ASP A 72 -5.65 19.38 -9.19
C ASP A 72 -4.49 19.83 -8.28
N TYR A 73 -3.35 19.18 -8.42
CA TYR A 73 -2.11 19.48 -7.67
C TYR A 73 -0.89 19.46 -8.60
N TRP A 74 -0.54 20.57 -9.17
CA TRP A 74 0.69 20.67 -9.96
C TRP A 74 1.90 20.87 -9.04
N TYR A 75 2.86 19.97 -9.18
CA TYR A 75 4.14 20.04 -8.48
C TYR A 75 5.28 20.16 -9.49
N ASN A 76 6.36 20.85 -9.08
CA ASN A 76 7.59 20.83 -9.85
C ASN A 76 8.11 19.39 -9.96
N PRO A 77 8.38 18.88 -11.18
CA PRO A 77 8.83 17.49 -11.40
C PRO A 77 10.06 17.12 -10.58
N TYR A 78 11.01 18.03 -10.43
CA TYR A 78 12.23 17.81 -9.66
C TYR A 78 11.96 17.69 -8.15
N THR A 79 10.96 18.38 -7.64
CA THR A 79 10.55 18.24 -6.23
C THR A 79 9.98 16.85 -5.97
N ILE A 80 9.12 16.35 -6.85
CA ILE A 80 8.57 15.00 -6.74
C ILE A 80 9.69 13.97 -6.89
N LYS A 81 10.59 14.15 -7.86
CA LYS A 81 11.75 13.30 -8.07
C LYS A 81 12.61 13.18 -6.80
N SER A 82 12.97 14.31 -6.19
CA SER A 82 13.77 14.34 -4.96
C SER A 82 13.05 13.66 -3.81
N LYS A 83 11.73 13.86 -3.68
CA LYS A 83 10.91 13.24 -2.63
C LYS A 83 10.83 11.73 -2.80
N LEU A 84 10.54 11.22 -4.00
CA LEU A 84 10.51 9.78 -4.28
C LEU A 84 11.88 9.13 -4.05
N GLN A 85 12.96 9.82 -4.43
CA GLN A 85 14.31 9.34 -4.20
C GLN A 85 14.63 9.25 -2.69
N SER A 86 14.28 10.28 -1.91
CA SER A 86 14.45 10.27 -0.45
C SER A 86 13.67 9.12 0.20
N TRP A 87 12.40 8.94 -0.16
CA TRP A 87 11.57 7.85 0.38
C TRP A 87 12.15 6.47 0.07
N LYS A 88 12.71 6.29 -1.16
CA LYS A 88 13.38 5.06 -1.55
C LYS A 88 14.66 4.84 -0.73
N ASP A 89 15.53 5.85 -0.65
CA ASP A 89 16.85 5.73 -0.01
C ASP A 89 16.75 5.55 1.50
N GLU A 90 15.74 6.14 2.12
CA GLU A 90 15.42 5.95 3.54
C GLU A 90 14.61 4.67 3.82
N GLY A 91 14.19 3.95 2.78
CA GLY A 91 13.41 2.71 2.91
C GLY A 91 12.04 2.91 3.56
N ARG A 92 11.44 4.08 3.35
CA ARG A 92 10.17 4.47 3.96
C ARG A 92 9.04 3.56 3.50
N VAL A 93 8.11 3.29 4.42
CA VAL A 93 6.87 2.58 4.12
C VAL A 93 5.88 3.61 3.62
N CYS A 94 5.47 3.46 2.38
CA CYS A 94 4.51 4.33 1.73
C CYS A 94 3.15 3.63 1.61
N HIS A 95 2.10 4.42 1.56
CA HIS A 95 0.76 3.97 1.29
C HIS A 95 0.46 4.17 -0.19
N PHE A 96 0.19 3.09 -0.90
CA PHE A 96 -0.07 3.06 -2.34
C PHE A 96 -1.54 2.84 -2.61
N ILE A 97 -2.17 3.76 -3.33
CA ILE A 97 -3.59 3.76 -3.63
C ILE A 97 -3.78 3.92 -5.14
N ILE A 98 -4.62 3.07 -5.73
CA ILE A 98 -5.19 3.28 -7.05
C ILE A 98 -6.71 3.33 -6.89
N THR A 99 -7.29 4.49 -7.19
CA THR A 99 -8.74 4.65 -7.18
C THR A 99 -9.38 3.76 -8.24
N ASP A 100 -10.66 3.41 -8.08
CA ASP A 100 -11.43 2.57 -9.00
C ASP A 100 -10.91 1.13 -9.22
N CYS A 101 -9.66 0.82 -8.84
CA CYS A 101 -9.08 -0.52 -8.92
C CYS A 101 -9.04 -1.25 -7.57
N TYR A 102 -9.51 -0.63 -6.50
CA TYR A 102 -9.48 -1.17 -5.13
C TYR A 102 -8.11 -1.65 -4.66
N ILE A 103 -7.04 -1.03 -5.17
CA ILE A 103 -5.68 -1.30 -4.73
C ILE A 103 -5.34 -0.32 -3.63
N TRP A 104 -5.04 -0.88 -2.46
CA TRP A 104 -4.71 -0.13 -1.28
C TRP A 104 -3.72 -0.97 -0.46
N LYS A 105 -2.44 -0.58 -0.50
CA LYS A 105 -1.36 -1.38 0.07
C LYS A 105 -0.26 -0.52 0.67
N TYR A 106 0.30 -1.00 1.77
CA TYR A 106 1.58 -0.50 2.23
C TYR A 106 2.69 -1.10 1.39
N VAL A 107 3.58 -0.25 0.91
CA VAL A 107 4.64 -0.62 -0.03
C VAL A 107 5.95 0.08 0.32
N LYS A 108 7.04 -0.49 -0.17
CA LYS A 108 8.35 0.18 -0.25
C LYS A 108 8.75 0.33 -1.70
N ILE A 109 9.42 1.42 -2.03
CA ILE A 109 9.97 1.63 -3.36
C ILE A 109 11.21 0.74 -3.49
N SER A 110 11.10 -0.33 -4.30
CA SER A 110 12.19 -1.27 -4.52
C SER A 110 13.11 -0.82 -5.65
N LYS A 111 12.55 -0.20 -6.68
CA LYS A 111 13.30 0.30 -7.82
C LYS A 111 12.72 1.61 -8.33
N LEU A 112 13.58 2.51 -8.71
CA LEU A 112 13.22 3.80 -9.30
C LEU A 112 14.27 4.17 -10.33
N LYS A 113 13.83 4.33 -11.57
CA LYS A 113 14.67 4.80 -12.66
C LYS A 113 14.12 6.10 -13.20
N TRP A 114 15.01 6.98 -13.62
CA TRP A 114 14.67 8.26 -14.20
C TRP A 114 15.32 8.38 -15.58
N SER A 115 14.61 9.04 -16.47
CA SER A 115 15.13 9.45 -17.78
C SER A 115 14.54 10.79 -18.18
N GLU A 116 15.24 11.48 -19.06
CA GLU A 116 14.82 12.74 -19.65
C GLU A 116 14.98 12.62 -21.15
N GLN A 117 14.05 13.14 -21.93
CA GLN A 117 14.07 13.03 -23.37
C GLN A 117 14.54 14.35 -24.01
N GLY A 118 15.41 14.24 -25.00
CA GLY A 118 15.77 15.41 -25.84
C GLY A 118 14.54 15.94 -26.57
N GLY A 119 14.31 17.26 -26.45
CA GLY A 119 13.13 17.91 -27.02
C GLY A 119 11.95 18.12 -26.05
N ASP A 120 11.96 17.49 -24.88
CA ASP A 120 10.99 17.69 -23.80
C ASP A 120 11.73 17.99 -22.48
N VAL A 121 12.44 19.11 -22.48
CA VAL A 121 13.31 19.51 -21.38
C VAL A 121 12.49 19.84 -20.13
N GLY A 122 12.87 19.22 -18.99
CA GLY A 122 12.24 19.43 -17.69
C GLY A 122 11.18 18.37 -17.35
N THR A 123 10.61 17.68 -18.32
CA THR A 123 9.73 16.53 -18.06
C THR A 123 10.57 15.33 -17.59
N GLN A 124 10.21 14.75 -16.46
CA GLN A 124 10.92 13.62 -15.89
C GLN A 124 10.14 12.33 -16.15
N TYR A 125 10.69 11.44 -16.96
CA TYR A 125 10.15 10.10 -17.17
C TYR A 125 10.69 9.16 -16.09
N PHE A 126 9.86 8.27 -15.60
CA PHE A 126 10.27 7.33 -14.56
C PHE A 126 9.65 5.94 -14.74
N GLU A 127 10.39 4.95 -14.26
CA GLU A 127 9.93 3.59 -14.02
C GLU A 127 10.01 3.34 -12.52
N ILE A 128 8.92 2.92 -11.91
CA ILE A 128 8.85 2.61 -10.48
C ILE A 128 8.40 1.17 -10.27
N GLU A 129 9.06 0.51 -9.31
CA GLU A 129 8.67 -0.80 -8.81
C GLU A 129 8.48 -0.68 -7.29
N LEU A 130 7.30 -1.07 -6.84
CA LEU A 130 6.87 -1.05 -5.46
C LEU A 130 6.70 -2.49 -4.98
N THR A 131 7.19 -2.80 -3.81
CA THR A 131 7.01 -4.11 -3.17
C THR A 131 6.13 -3.96 -1.94
N GLU A 132 5.10 -4.81 -1.84
CA GLU A 132 4.21 -4.85 -0.68
C GLU A 132 5.02 -4.98 0.61
N TYR A 133 4.78 -4.08 1.54
CA TYR A 133 5.33 -4.15 2.88
C TYR A 133 4.36 -4.90 3.78
N ARG A 134 4.84 -5.94 4.41
CA ARG A 134 4.13 -6.65 5.47
C ARG A 134 4.86 -6.41 6.76
N GLN A 135 4.13 -5.99 7.77
CA GLN A 135 4.68 -5.88 9.09
C GLN A 135 5.05 -7.29 9.61
N PRO A 136 6.29 -7.52 10.03
CA PRO A 136 6.67 -8.81 10.55
C PRO A 136 5.92 -9.07 11.86
N THR A 137 5.21 -10.19 11.92
CA THR A 137 4.54 -10.63 13.15
C THR A 137 5.54 -11.44 13.96
N ILE A 138 5.88 -10.96 15.15
CA ILE A 138 6.73 -11.69 16.10
C ILE A 138 5.80 -12.66 16.84
N ARG A 139 6.01 -13.97 16.66
CA ARG A 139 5.32 -14.96 17.48
C ARG A 139 5.93 -14.96 18.86
N THR A 140 5.15 -14.66 19.86
CA THR A 140 5.52 -14.86 21.26
C THR A 140 5.30 -16.34 21.58
N LEU A 141 6.29 -16.99 22.15
CA LEU A 141 6.18 -18.34 22.67
C LEU A 141 6.05 -18.27 24.18
N GLU A 142 5.07 -18.92 24.74
CA GLU A 142 5.01 -19.17 26.17
C GLU A 142 5.86 -20.42 26.46
N VAL A 143 6.76 -20.31 27.41
CA VAL A 143 7.65 -21.40 27.81
C VAL A 143 7.14 -21.95 29.14
N GLU A 144 6.62 -23.16 29.11
CA GLU A 144 6.24 -23.88 30.32
C GLU A 144 7.18 -25.07 30.51
N GLY A 145 8.10 -24.95 31.47
CA GLY A 145 9.19 -25.91 31.63
C GLY A 145 10.21 -25.85 30.48
N ASP A 146 10.54 -27.00 29.88
CA ASP A 146 11.48 -27.10 28.73
C ASP A 146 10.77 -27.10 27.38
N THR A 147 9.46 -26.86 27.32
CA THR A 147 8.66 -26.92 26.09
C THR A 147 8.05 -25.55 25.79
N ALA A 148 8.28 -25.04 24.57
CA ALA A 148 7.69 -23.80 24.10
C ALA A 148 6.42 -24.08 23.30
N TYR A 149 5.32 -23.44 23.68
CA TYR A 149 4.04 -23.52 23.00
C TYR A 149 3.68 -22.17 22.37
N PRO A 150 2.99 -22.15 21.21
CA PRO A 150 2.37 -20.92 20.73
C PRO A 150 1.35 -20.41 21.74
N SER A 151 1.34 -19.11 22.00
CA SER A 151 0.54 -18.48 23.06
C SER A 151 -0.97 -18.48 22.84
N ASP A 152 -1.45 -19.09 21.73
CA ASP A 152 -2.89 -19.16 21.42
C ASP A 152 -3.28 -20.40 20.60
N ALA A 153 -4.50 -20.83 20.82
CA ALA A 153 -5.07 -22.03 20.19
C ALA A 153 -5.34 -21.86 18.66
N ASP A 154 -5.33 -20.64 18.13
CA ASP A 154 -5.65 -20.34 16.73
C ASP A 154 -4.45 -19.88 15.89
N GLY A 155 -3.27 -19.76 16.47
CA GLY A 155 -1.99 -19.57 15.77
C GLY A 155 -1.85 -18.28 14.93
N ARG A 156 -2.75 -17.32 15.06
CA ARG A 156 -2.69 -16.02 14.39
C ARG A 156 -2.90 -14.89 15.38
N TYR A 157 -1.85 -14.52 16.09
CA TYR A 157 -1.84 -13.23 16.77
C TYR A 157 -1.73 -12.12 15.71
N ASP A 158 -2.72 -11.27 15.69
CA ASP A 158 -2.70 -10.01 14.95
C ASP A 158 -2.00 -8.95 15.84
N ASN A 159 -0.68 -8.87 15.77
CA ASN A 159 0.11 -7.87 16.50
C ASN A 159 0.10 -6.51 15.77
N ARG A 160 -0.96 -6.18 15.05
CA ARG A 160 -1.12 -4.85 14.51
C ARG A 160 -1.30 -3.88 15.65
N VAL A 161 -0.43 -2.90 15.72
CA VAL A 161 -0.69 -1.74 16.57
C VAL A 161 -1.78 -0.94 15.88
N ILE A 162 -3.02 -1.09 16.35
CA ILE A 162 -4.14 -0.31 15.86
C ILE A 162 -3.96 1.10 16.43
N PRO A 163 -3.81 2.13 15.58
CA PRO A 163 -3.74 3.51 16.06
C PRO A 163 -5.09 3.91 16.68
N GLU A 164 -5.08 4.76 17.68
CA GLU A 164 -6.33 5.28 18.30
C GLU A 164 -7.20 6.06 17.30
N THR A 165 -6.54 6.72 16.35
CA THR A 165 -7.20 7.52 15.32
C THR A 165 -6.53 7.31 13.96
N TYR A 166 -7.31 7.48 12.89
CA TYR A 166 -6.84 7.44 11.52
C TYR A 166 -7.36 8.64 10.74
N THR A 167 -6.48 9.32 10.00
CA THR A 167 -6.87 10.43 9.12
C THR A 167 -7.14 9.90 7.71
N VAL A 168 -8.37 10.09 7.25
CA VAL A 168 -8.82 9.63 5.94
C VAL A 168 -8.02 10.30 4.83
N VAL A 169 -7.47 9.50 3.92
CA VAL A 169 -6.75 9.95 2.72
C VAL A 169 -7.66 9.87 1.50
N HIS A 170 -7.37 10.66 0.49
CA HIS A 170 -8.14 10.63 -0.75
C HIS A 170 -8.12 9.23 -1.39
N GLY A 171 -9.30 8.71 -1.74
CA GLY A 171 -9.47 7.35 -2.26
C GLY A 171 -9.77 6.27 -1.22
N ASP A 172 -9.76 6.61 0.08
CA ASP A 172 -10.13 5.67 1.14
C ASP A 172 -11.63 5.40 1.17
N CYS A 173 -11.96 4.19 1.62
CA CYS A 173 -13.29 3.83 2.07
C CYS A 173 -13.20 3.07 3.40
N LEU A 174 -14.29 3.03 4.18
CA LEU A 174 -14.29 2.37 5.49
C LEU A 174 -13.85 0.92 5.42
N TRP A 175 -14.23 0.20 4.35
CA TRP A 175 -13.83 -1.18 4.14
C TRP A 175 -12.32 -1.30 3.91
N SER A 176 -11.73 -0.42 3.08
CA SER A 176 -10.30 -0.43 2.82
C SER A 176 -9.47 -0.07 4.05
N ILE A 177 -9.93 0.89 4.85
CA ILE A 177 -9.32 1.25 6.13
C ILE A 177 -9.36 0.06 7.10
N ALA A 178 -10.53 -0.60 7.25
CA ALA A 178 -10.66 -1.79 8.10
C ALA A 178 -9.75 -2.93 7.63
N GLN A 179 -9.71 -3.21 6.33
CA GLN A 179 -8.86 -4.25 5.76
C GLN A 179 -7.38 -4.01 6.05
N SER A 180 -6.92 -2.77 6.00
CA SER A 180 -5.50 -2.46 6.19
C SER A 180 -5.09 -2.40 7.65
N ILE A 181 -5.89 -1.77 8.49
CA ILE A 181 -5.54 -1.50 9.88
C ILE A 181 -5.98 -2.65 10.79
N LEU A 182 -7.21 -3.15 10.58
CA LEU A 182 -7.77 -4.22 11.40
C LEU A 182 -7.56 -5.62 10.79
N GLY A 183 -7.09 -5.70 9.52
CA GLY A 183 -6.85 -6.94 8.81
C GLY A 183 -8.06 -7.63 8.23
N ASP A 184 -9.22 -7.11 8.49
CA ASP A 184 -10.50 -7.63 8.04
C ASP A 184 -11.40 -6.48 7.59
N GLY A 185 -11.69 -6.44 6.29
CA GLY A 185 -12.54 -5.41 5.68
C GLY A 185 -13.96 -5.42 6.25
N ASP A 186 -14.49 -6.57 6.67
CA ASP A 186 -15.86 -6.68 7.21
C ASP A 186 -16.01 -5.99 8.57
N ARG A 187 -14.92 -5.70 9.26
CA ARG A 187 -14.87 -4.92 10.50
C ARG A 187 -15.09 -3.42 10.29
N TRP A 188 -15.27 -2.95 9.06
CA TRP A 188 -15.59 -1.55 8.77
C TRP A 188 -16.81 -1.02 9.58
N ARG A 189 -17.73 -1.93 9.95
CA ARG A 189 -18.89 -1.60 10.77
C ARG A 189 -18.52 -1.17 12.19
N GLU A 190 -17.39 -1.63 12.72
CA GLU A 190 -16.88 -1.22 14.03
C GLU A 190 -16.40 0.23 13.97
N ILE A 191 -15.64 0.55 12.91
CA ILE A 191 -15.19 1.93 12.66
C ILE A 191 -16.39 2.86 12.49
N TYR A 192 -17.37 2.46 11.70
CA TYR A 192 -18.59 3.24 11.50
C TYR A 192 -19.32 3.53 12.82
N LYS A 193 -19.52 2.51 13.66
CA LYS A 193 -20.21 2.66 14.95
C LYS A 193 -19.51 3.62 15.91
N LEU A 194 -18.18 3.67 15.89
CA LEU A 194 -17.40 4.59 16.73
C LEU A 194 -17.41 6.04 16.23
N ASN A 195 -17.83 6.26 14.99
CA ASN A 195 -17.74 7.55 14.30
C ASN A 195 -19.09 8.04 13.74
N THR A 196 -20.21 7.58 14.27
CA THR A 196 -21.54 7.97 13.82
C THR A 196 -21.85 9.45 14.02
N ASP A 197 -21.07 10.13 14.85
CA ASP A 197 -21.11 11.57 15.10
C ASP A 197 -20.54 12.40 13.93
N ILE A 198 -19.65 11.81 13.15
CA ILE A 198 -18.94 12.49 12.04
C ILE A 198 -19.15 11.84 10.68
N ILE A 199 -19.65 10.60 10.62
CA ILE A 199 -19.97 9.90 9.38
C ILE A 199 -21.47 9.96 9.16
N ALA A 200 -21.89 10.57 8.05
CA ALA A 200 -23.30 10.60 7.65
C ALA A 200 -23.83 9.18 7.34
N SER A 201 -25.18 9.04 7.27
CA SER A 201 -25.89 7.77 7.11
C SER A 201 -25.48 6.92 5.90
N ASP A 202 -24.78 7.48 4.95
CA ASP A 202 -24.42 6.85 3.67
C ASP A 202 -23.00 6.26 3.64
N ASN A 203 -22.33 6.11 4.79
CA ASN A 203 -20.94 5.62 4.90
C ASN A 203 -19.94 6.43 4.07
N ILE A 204 -20.25 7.69 3.79
CA ILE A 204 -19.37 8.58 3.05
C ILE A 204 -18.37 9.20 4.01
N ILE A 205 -17.10 9.07 3.67
CA ILE A 205 -15.99 9.70 4.38
C ILE A 205 -15.24 10.65 3.46
N TYR A 206 -14.64 11.68 4.04
CA TYR A 206 -13.95 12.72 3.30
C TYR A 206 -12.47 12.77 3.68
N SER A 207 -11.63 13.06 2.71
CA SER A 207 -10.20 13.24 2.93
C SER A 207 -9.94 14.33 3.99
N GLY A 208 -9.06 14.00 4.95
CA GLY A 208 -8.75 14.84 6.11
C GLY A 208 -9.65 14.62 7.33
N GLN A 209 -10.68 13.78 7.22
CA GLN A 209 -11.53 13.40 8.35
C GLN A 209 -10.77 12.47 9.28
N VAL A 210 -10.83 12.71 10.59
CA VAL A 210 -10.17 11.88 11.61
C VAL A 210 -11.16 10.89 12.19
N LEU A 211 -10.90 9.60 12.01
CA LEU A 211 -11.72 8.49 12.49
C LEU A 211 -11.12 7.90 13.77
N LYS A 212 -11.97 7.59 14.73
CA LYS A 212 -11.61 6.78 15.90
C LYS A 212 -11.56 5.31 15.49
N MET A 213 -10.49 4.62 15.89
CA MET A 213 -10.31 3.22 15.56
C MET A 213 -10.70 2.31 16.72
N PRO A 214 -11.26 1.10 16.45
CA PRO A 214 -11.56 0.13 17.50
C PRO A 214 -10.25 -0.43 18.07
N THR A 215 -10.19 -0.50 19.38
CA THR A 215 -9.08 -1.11 20.15
C THR A 215 -9.23 -2.61 20.22
#